data_d31061c4b271f38bf78db4333ae126cb
#
_entry.id   d31061c4b271f38bf78db4333ae126cb
#
_cell.length_a   1.000
_cell.length_b   1.000
_cell.length_c   1.000
_cell.angle_alpha   90.00
_cell.angle_beta   90.00
_cell.angle_gamma   90.00
#
_symmetry.space_group_name_H-M   'P 1'
#
loop_
_entity.id
_entity.type
_entity.pdbx_description
1 polymer ?
#
loop_
_entity_poly.entity_id
_entity_poly.type
_entity_poly.pdbx_seq_one_letter_code
_entity_poly.pdbx_strand_id
1 'polypeptide(L)'
;MLIYCENGNLTIRKPNGLEYTFENTDKPELGFEYDVLVYDDIEVKILKWKENTQFDEQEKINLVDTEIDAIETYIQNSAPPQGVSLQNQYSSSLQDMCSGFIMDQSDSYGFTDMMDVVAAGREGSNHPLRSDARRVLEYYDAVWNVYINVVDEIRNTREDSLREYSDYKNQIPSPQKALID
;
A
#
# COMPACT_ATOMS: atom_id res chain seq x y z
N MET A 1 -7.04 -7.24 7.51
CA MET A 1 -7.77 -6.87 6.27
C MET A 1 -8.60 -5.64 6.53
N LEU A 2 -8.81 -4.80 5.51
CA LEU A 2 -9.62 -3.59 5.60
C LEU A 2 -10.62 -3.59 4.46
N ILE A 3 -11.89 -3.38 4.78
CA ILE A 3 -12.98 -3.31 3.79
C ILE A 3 -13.73 -2.00 4.02
N TYR A 4 -13.82 -1.18 3.01
CA TYR A 4 -14.59 0.08 3.06
C TYR A 4 -15.20 0.40 1.71
N CYS A 5 -16.27 1.19 1.73
CA CYS A 5 -16.92 1.67 0.52
C CYS A 5 -16.90 3.20 0.52
N GLU A 6 -16.35 3.79 -0.51
CA GLU A 6 -16.28 5.23 -0.69
C GLU A 6 -16.70 5.61 -2.10
N ASN A 7 -17.62 6.59 -2.20
CA ASN A 7 -18.15 7.06 -3.48
C ASN A 7 -18.71 5.94 -4.40
N GLY A 8 -19.30 4.89 -3.81
CA GLY A 8 -19.84 3.74 -4.54
C GLY A 8 -18.78 2.75 -5.00
N ASN A 9 -17.54 2.90 -4.58
CA ASN A 9 -16.47 1.96 -4.86
C ASN A 9 -16.10 1.19 -3.60
N LEU A 10 -16.13 -0.12 -3.69
CA LEU A 10 -15.71 -1.01 -2.62
C LEU A 10 -14.20 -1.22 -2.70
N THR A 11 -13.50 -0.97 -1.61
CA THR A 11 -12.07 -1.25 -1.50
C THR A 11 -11.81 -2.32 -0.46
N ILE A 12 -11.05 -3.34 -0.85
CA ILE A 12 -10.59 -4.42 0.03
C ILE A 12 -9.06 -4.38 0.06
N ARG A 13 -8.49 -4.11 1.23
CA ARG A 13 -7.05 -4.19 1.45
C ARG A 13 -6.73 -5.43 2.29
N LYS A 14 -6.00 -6.37 1.71
CA LYS A 14 -5.57 -7.61 2.37
C LYS A 14 -4.43 -7.35 3.36
N PRO A 15 -4.20 -8.24 4.34
CA PRO A 15 -3.08 -8.12 5.29
C PRO A 15 -1.71 -8.05 4.62
N ASN A 16 -1.56 -8.70 3.45
CA ASN A 16 -0.34 -8.67 2.64
C ASN A 16 -0.11 -7.33 1.90
N GLY A 17 -1.00 -6.34 2.08
CA GLY A 17 -0.93 -5.02 1.48
C GLY A 17 -1.55 -4.91 0.08
N LEU A 18 -2.05 -6.00 -0.50
CA LEU A 18 -2.79 -5.94 -1.76
C LEU A 18 -4.11 -5.21 -1.57
N GLU A 19 -4.42 -4.33 -2.49
CA GLU A 19 -5.65 -3.56 -2.51
C GLU A 19 -6.41 -3.82 -3.80
N TYR A 20 -7.71 -4.05 -3.67
CA TYR A 20 -8.64 -4.23 -4.78
C TYR A 20 -9.74 -3.20 -4.67
N THR A 21 -10.02 -2.49 -5.75
CA THR A 21 -11.13 -1.55 -5.84
C THR A 21 -12.11 -2.03 -6.89
N PHE A 22 -13.37 -2.14 -6.50
CA PHE A 22 -14.49 -2.57 -7.35
C PHE A 22 -15.44 -1.40 -7.53
N GLU A 23 -15.62 -0.96 -8.78
CA GLU A 23 -16.51 0.14 -9.10
C GLU A 23 -17.98 -0.30 -9.01
N ASN A 24 -18.84 0.57 -8.50
CA ASN A 24 -20.29 0.36 -8.36
C ASN A 24 -20.65 -0.96 -7.64
N THR A 25 -19.88 -1.32 -6.63
CA THR A 25 -20.05 -2.56 -5.87
C THR A 25 -20.38 -2.22 -4.42
N ASP A 26 -21.46 -2.78 -3.93
CA ASP A 26 -21.87 -2.65 -2.54
C ASP A 26 -20.93 -3.44 -1.62
N LYS A 27 -20.79 -2.95 -0.39
CA LYS A 27 -20.05 -3.66 0.67
C LYS A 27 -20.81 -4.94 1.07
N PRO A 28 -20.12 -5.99 1.55
CA PRO A 28 -20.76 -7.20 2.06
C PRO A 28 -21.83 -6.88 3.10
N GLU A 29 -23.01 -7.49 2.98
CA GLU A 29 -24.01 -7.44 4.03
C GLU A 29 -23.59 -8.35 5.18
N LEU A 30 -23.33 -7.77 6.33
CA LEU A 30 -23.04 -8.45 7.58
C LEU A 30 -24.20 -8.19 8.54
N GLY A 31 -24.29 -8.98 9.60
CA GLY A 31 -25.36 -8.85 10.60
C GLY A 31 -25.35 -7.50 11.38
N PHE A 32 -24.53 -6.54 10.98
CA PHE A 32 -24.35 -5.24 11.60
C PHE A 32 -24.00 -4.16 10.58
N GLU A 33 -24.28 -2.90 10.91
CA GLU A 33 -23.89 -1.76 10.08
C GLU A 33 -22.44 -1.34 10.35
N TYR A 34 -21.69 -1.09 9.28
CA TYR A 34 -20.32 -0.58 9.34
C TYR A 34 -20.03 0.34 8.15
N ASP A 35 -19.13 1.27 8.34
CA ASP A 35 -18.58 2.09 7.25
C ASP A 35 -17.24 1.51 6.79
N VAL A 36 -16.38 1.17 7.75
CA VAL A 36 -15.12 0.50 7.52
C VAL A 36 -15.01 -0.70 8.46
N LEU A 37 -14.66 -1.84 7.91
CA LEU A 37 -14.35 -3.06 8.66
C LEU A 37 -12.85 -3.27 8.65
N VAL A 38 -12.25 -3.30 9.83
CA VAL A 38 -10.84 -3.68 10.03
C VAL A 38 -10.82 -5.06 10.64
N TYR A 39 -10.34 -6.04 9.87
CA TYR A 39 -10.19 -7.43 10.28
C TYR A 39 -8.70 -7.76 10.34
N ASP A 40 -8.22 -8.11 11.51
CA ASP A 40 -6.98 -8.86 11.68
C ASP A 40 -7.29 -10.19 12.36
N ASP A 41 -6.36 -11.14 12.32
CA ASP A 41 -6.59 -12.50 12.83
C ASP A 41 -6.88 -12.57 14.35
N ILE A 42 -6.87 -11.43 15.04
CA ILE A 42 -6.99 -11.33 16.50
C ILE A 42 -8.18 -10.43 16.90
N GLU A 43 -8.44 -9.37 16.14
CA GLU A 43 -9.48 -8.38 16.51
C GLU A 43 -10.24 -7.89 15.27
N VAL A 44 -11.56 -7.80 15.40
CA VAL A 44 -12.41 -7.13 14.43
C VAL A 44 -12.85 -5.78 14.99
N LYS A 45 -12.61 -4.73 14.25
CA LYS A 45 -13.01 -3.38 14.61
C LYS A 45 -13.93 -2.82 13.54
N ILE A 46 -15.04 -2.27 13.99
CA ILE A 46 -15.90 -1.46 13.13
C ILE A 46 -15.54 -0.01 13.35
N LEU A 47 -15.38 0.69 12.26
CA LEU A 47 -15.23 2.13 12.25
C LEU A 47 -16.46 2.72 11.57
N LYS A 48 -17.12 3.66 12.25
CA LYS A 48 -18.21 4.44 11.68
C LYS A 48 -17.72 5.85 11.33
N TRP A 49 -18.08 6.33 10.15
CA TRP A 49 -17.82 7.72 9.78
C TRP A 49 -18.69 8.65 10.62
N LYS A 50 -18.08 9.67 11.22
CA LYS A 50 -18.80 10.82 11.74
C LYS A 50 -18.76 11.94 10.72
N GLU A 51 -19.82 12.77 10.71
CA GLU A 51 -19.85 13.99 9.91
C GLU A 51 -18.54 14.78 10.10
N ASN A 52 -17.77 14.96 9.02
CA ASN A 52 -16.49 15.67 8.94
C ASN A 52 -15.19 14.87 9.26
N THR A 53 -15.00 13.73 8.62
CA THR A 53 -13.66 13.17 8.39
C THR A 53 -12.90 12.52 9.57
N GLN A 54 -13.53 12.26 10.70
CA GLN A 54 -12.90 11.50 11.79
C GLN A 54 -13.71 10.26 12.15
N PHE A 55 -13.02 9.12 12.30
CA PHE A 55 -13.62 7.91 12.86
C PHE A 55 -13.84 8.07 14.35
N ASP A 56 -15.08 7.99 14.81
CA ASP A 56 -15.42 8.40 16.17
C ASP A 56 -15.63 7.28 17.19
N GLU A 57 -15.81 6.05 16.81
CA GLU A 57 -15.83 4.92 17.73
C GLU A 57 -15.31 3.65 17.10
N GLN A 58 -14.32 3.02 17.75
CA GLN A 58 -13.92 1.66 17.49
C GLN A 58 -14.80 0.76 18.36
N GLU A 59 -15.84 0.21 17.79
CA GLU A 59 -16.59 -0.84 18.44
C GLU A 59 -15.89 -2.18 18.18
N LYS A 60 -15.41 -2.83 19.24
CA LYS A 60 -14.90 -4.21 19.14
C LYS A 60 -16.09 -5.15 19.02
N ILE A 61 -16.17 -5.84 17.90
CA ILE A 61 -17.19 -6.86 17.70
C ILE A 61 -16.52 -8.23 17.70
N ASN A 62 -17.06 -9.13 18.50
CA ASN A 62 -16.75 -10.53 18.37
C ASN A 62 -17.59 -11.09 17.21
N LEU A 63 -16.97 -11.25 16.05
CA LEU A 63 -17.63 -11.94 14.94
C LEU A 63 -17.86 -13.40 15.31
N VAL A 64 -19.03 -13.90 14.94
CA VAL A 64 -19.30 -15.34 14.97
C VAL A 64 -18.70 -16.00 13.72
N ASP A 65 -18.39 -17.29 13.79
CA ASP A 65 -17.73 -18.03 12.70
C ASP A 65 -18.44 -17.86 11.34
N THR A 66 -19.77 -17.78 11.33
CA THR A 66 -20.55 -17.56 10.11
C THR A 66 -20.32 -16.20 9.43
N GLU A 67 -19.99 -15.18 10.19
CA GLU A 67 -19.66 -13.83 9.68
C GLU A 67 -18.24 -13.80 9.15
N ILE A 68 -17.33 -14.49 9.82
CA ILE A 68 -15.95 -14.69 9.36
C ILE A 68 -15.95 -15.43 8.02
N ASP A 69 -16.67 -16.56 7.95
CA ASP A 69 -16.84 -17.36 6.74
C ASP A 69 -17.46 -16.53 5.58
N ALA A 70 -18.42 -15.66 5.88
CA ALA A 70 -19.03 -14.77 4.89
C ALA A 70 -18.03 -13.76 4.33
N ILE A 71 -17.22 -13.16 5.20
CA ILE A 71 -16.15 -12.22 4.80
C ILE A 71 -15.09 -12.93 3.97
N GLU A 72 -14.63 -14.09 4.40
CA GLU A 72 -13.62 -14.87 3.69
C GLU A 72 -14.15 -15.35 2.34
N THR A 73 -15.38 -15.84 2.29
CA THR A 73 -16.04 -16.24 1.06
C THR A 73 -16.19 -15.06 0.10
N TYR A 74 -16.56 -13.88 0.61
CA TYR A 74 -16.67 -12.67 -0.20
C TYR A 74 -15.31 -12.28 -0.78
N ILE A 75 -14.22 -12.35 -0.01
CA ILE A 75 -12.86 -12.05 -0.46
C ILE A 75 -12.37 -13.06 -1.49
N GLN A 76 -12.67 -14.35 -1.29
CA GLN A 76 -12.29 -15.40 -2.24
C GLN A 76 -13.07 -15.28 -3.55
N ASN A 77 -14.35 -14.89 -3.47
CA ASN A 77 -15.22 -14.72 -4.63
C ASN A 77 -15.08 -13.34 -5.29
N SER A 78 -14.54 -12.35 -4.57
CA SER A 78 -14.13 -11.06 -5.14
C SER A 78 -12.88 -11.31 -5.96
N ALA A 79 -13.06 -11.86 -7.14
CA ALA A 79 -11.95 -12.05 -8.08
C ALA A 79 -11.29 -10.69 -8.37
N PRO A 80 -9.98 -10.65 -8.51
CA PRO A 80 -9.31 -9.45 -9.02
C PRO A 80 -9.96 -9.04 -10.34
N PRO A 81 -9.94 -7.74 -10.72
CA PRO A 81 -10.51 -7.28 -11.99
C PRO A 81 -10.09 -8.24 -13.09
N GLN A 82 -11.09 -8.77 -13.81
CA GLN A 82 -10.85 -9.83 -14.80
C GLN A 82 -9.75 -9.38 -15.77
N GLY A 83 -8.66 -10.11 -15.82
CA GLY A 83 -7.57 -9.91 -16.76
C GLY A 83 -6.27 -9.37 -16.19
N VAL A 84 -6.18 -9.02 -14.91
CA VAL A 84 -4.90 -8.62 -14.30
C VAL A 84 -4.30 -9.80 -13.55
N SER A 85 -3.20 -10.34 -14.06
CA SER A 85 -2.48 -11.43 -13.38
C SER A 85 -1.95 -11.01 -12.01
N LEU A 86 -1.78 -11.96 -11.10
CA LEU A 86 -1.24 -11.69 -9.77
C LEU A 86 0.16 -11.05 -9.85
N GLN A 87 0.97 -11.44 -10.86
CA GLN A 87 2.27 -10.83 -11.13
C GLN A 87 2.13 -9.33 -11.44
N ASN A 88 1.15 -8.94 -12.25
CA ASN A 88 0.91 -7.54 -12.58
C ASN A 88 0.42 -6.74 -11.38
N GLN A 89 -0.45 -7.34 -10.56
CA GLN A 89 -0.92 -6.71 -9.32
C GLN A 89 0.23 -6.46 -8.34
N TYR A 90 1.09 -7.46 -8.11
CA TYR A 90 2.25 -7.32 -7.26
C TYR A 90 3.21 -6.26 -7.79
N SER A 91 3.49 -6.29 -9.09
CA SER A 91 4.39 -5.34 -9.72
C SER A 91 3.87 -3.90 -9.61
N SER A 92 2.58 -3.67 -9.86
CA SER A 92 1.96 -2.35 -9.74
C SER A 92 1.98 -1.85 -8.29
N SER A 93 1.56 -2.68 -7.33
CA SER A 93 1.56 -2.32 -5.91
C SER A 93 2.96 -2.03 -5.37
N LEU A 94 3.98 -2.76 -5.84
CA LEU A 94 5.38 -2.48 -5.49
C LEU A 94 5.86 -1.17 -6.11
N GLN A 95 5.45 -0.86 -7.34
CA GLN A 95 5.80 0.40 -8.00
C GLN A 95 5.25 1.61 -7.24
N ASP A 96 3.98 1.55 -6.85
CA ASP A 96 3.32 2.62 -6.09
C ASP A 96 3.98 2.81 -4.72
N MET A 97 4.30 1.71 -4.04
CA MET A 97 5.03 1.75 -2.77
C MET A 97 6.44 2.36 -2.94
N CYS A 98 7.20 1.95 -3.95
CA CYS A 98 8.53 2.51 -4.22
C CYS A 98 8.45 4.02 -4.49
N SER A 99 7.46 4.45 -5.27
CA SER A 99 7.23 5.87 -5.53
C SER A 99 6.91 6.63 -4.24
N GLY A 100 6.04 6.08 -3.38
CA GLY A 100 5.75 6.64 -2.06
C GLY A 100 6.99 6.74 -1.18
N PHE A 101 7.79 5.70 -1.09
CA PHE A 101 9.02 5.69 -0.30
C PHE A 101 10.04 6.73 -0.76
N ILE A 102 10.16 6.93 -2.07
CA ILE A 102 11.04 7.95 -2.65
C ILE A 102 10.55 9.35 -2.29
N MET A 103 9.24 9.59 -2.37
CA MET A 103 8.65 10.88 -1.97
C MET A 103 8.84 11.14 -0.48
N ASP A 104 8.55 10.16 0.39
CA ASP A 104 8.77 10.27 1.84
C ASP A 104 10.23 10.59 2.17
N GLN A 105 11.18 9.96 1.46
CA GLN A 105 12.60 10.25 1.63
C GLN A 105 12.94 11.67 1.18
N SER A 106 12.41 12.11 0.04
CA SER A 106 12.58 13.47 -0.50
C SER A 106 12.05 14.52 0.49
N ASP A 107 10.83 14.33 0.96
CA ASP A 107 10.17 15.22 1.92
C ASP A 107 10.95 15.32 3.24
N SER A 108 11.53 14.22 3.70
CA SER A 108 12.32 14.18 4.93
C SER A 108 13.58 15.06 4.89
N TYR A 109 14.06 15.37 3.68
CA TYR A 109 15.17 16.31 3.43
C TYR A 109 14.70 17.69 2.96
N GLY A 110 13.38 17.95 2.96
CA GLY A 110 12.80 19.26 2.66
C GLY A 110 12.66 19.57 1.18
N PHE A 111 12.69 18.56 0.32
CA PHE A 111 12.39 18.72 -1.11
C PHE A 111 10.89 18.51 -1.37
N THR A 112 10.32 19.31 -2.26
CA THR A 112 8.89 19.23 -2.59
C THR A 112 8.59 18.25 -3.72
N ASP A 113 9.58 17.98 -4.57
CA ASP A 113 9.50 17.02 -5.67
C ASP A 113 10.89 16.53 -6.12
N MET A 114 10.90 15.49 -6.98
CA MET A 114 12.14 14.92 -7.51
C MET A 114 12.86 15.83 -8.51
N MET A 115 12.19 16.78 -9.13
CA MET A 115 12.86 17.76 -10.01
C MET A 115 13.77 18.69 -9.20
N ASP A 116 13.31 19.11 -8.01
CA ASP A 116 14.11 19.90 -7.07
C ASP A 116 15.33 19.10 -6.58
N VAL A 117 15.14 17.81 -6.27
CA VAL A 117 16.23 16.92 -5.87
C VAL A 117 17.28 16.82 -6.98
N VAL A 118 16.87 16.56 -8.21
CA VAL A 118 17.77 16.46 -9.37
C VAL A 118 18.48 17.79 -9.63
N ALA A 119 17.77 18.90 -9.56
CA ALA A 119 18.35 20.24 -9.76
C ALA A 119 19.41 20.58 -8.68
N ALA A 120 19.12 20.24 -7.42
CA ALA A 120 20.04 20.46 -6.30
C ALA A 120 21.25 19.52 -6.32
N GLY A 121 21.04 18.24 -6.66
CA GLY A 121 22.06 17.18 -6.58
C GLY A 121 23.02 17.12 -7.78
N ARG A 122 22.70 17.79 -8.89
CA ARG A 122 23.51 17.75 -10.12
C ARG A 122 24.96 18.17 -9.89
N GLU A 123 25.86 17.66 -10.73
CA GLU A 123 27.28 18.05 -10.71
C GLU A 123 27.42 19.55 -10.97
N GLY A 124 28.30 20.21 -10.19
CA GLY A 124 28.52 21.66 -10.27
C GLY A 124 27.43 22.53 -9.63
N SER A 125 26.38 21.96 -9.05
CA SER A 125 25.36 22.71 -8.33
C SER A 125 25.95 23.38 -7.08
N ASN A 126 25.61 24.66 -6.84
CA ASN A 126 25.90 25.41 -5.63
C ASN A 126 24.72 25.44 -4.64
N HIS A 127 23.73 24.53 -4.84
CA HIS A 127 22.56 24.48 -3.97
C HIS A 127 22.95 24.12 -2.53
N PRO A 128 22.40 24.82 -1.50
CA PRO A 128 22.76 24.57 -0.09
C PRO A 128 22.46 23.13 0.36
N LEU A 129 21.41 22.51 -0.20
CA LEU A 129 21.01 21.12 0.11
C LEU A 129 21.60 20.09 -0.88
N ARG A 130 22.70 20.40 -1.57
CA ARG A 130 23.28 19.50 -2.57
C ARG A 130 23.66 18.13 -2.01
N SER A 131 24.21 18.11 -0.81
CA SER A 131 24.61 16.85 -0.14
C SER A 131 23.40 15.98 0.17
N ASP A 132 22.30 16.59 0.62
CA ASP A 132 21.07 15.89 0.95
C ASP A 132 20.35 15.40 -0.31
N ALA A 133 20.34 16.22 -1.36
CA ALA A 133 19.82 15.82 -2.67
C ALA A 133 20.55 14.58 -3.21
N ARG A 134 21.88 14.49 -3.05
CA ARG A 134 22.64 13.30 -3.45
C ARG A 134 22.24 12.06 -2.67
N ARG A 135 22.03 12.17 -1.34
CA ARG A 135 21.53 11.05 -0.54
C ARG A 135 20.17 10.56 -0.99
N VAL A 136 19.26 11.49 -1.36
CA VAL A 136 17.95 11.13 -1.94
C VAL A 136 18.12 10.41 -3.27
N LEU A 137 19.03 10.88 -4.15
CA LEU A 137 19.30 10.22 -5.44
C LEU A 137 19.92 8.82 -5.26
N GLU A 138 20.85 8.66 -4.32
CA GLU A 138 21.41 7.34 -3.98
C GLU A 138 20.34 6.37 -3.45
N TYR A 139 19.43 6.87 -2.62
CA TYR A 139 18.29 6.09 -2.15
C TYR A 139 17.32 5.75 -3.30
N TYR A 140 17.01 6.70 -4.18
CA TYR A 140 16.23 6.48 -5.39
C TYR A 140 16.80 5.33 -6.23
N ASP A 141 18.09 5.38 -6.52
CA ASP A 141 18.77 4.34 -7.30
C ASP A 141 18.72 2.97 -6.57
N ALA A 142 18.91 2.96 -5.26
CA ALA A 142 18.85 1.73 -4.46
C ALA A 142 17.45 1.10 -4.50
N VAL A 143 16.38 1.91 -4.33
CA VAL A 143 14.99 1.43 -4.38
C VAL A 143 14.67 0.85 -5.75
N TRP A 144 14.96 1.59 -6.84
CA TRP A 144 14.63 1.12 -8.19
C TRP A 144 15.45 -0.10 -8.63
N ASN A 145 16.70 -0.20 -8.23
CA ASN A 145 17.52 -1.38 -8.52
C ASN A 145 16.94 -2.64 -7.86
N VAL A 146 16.50 -2.54 -6.61
CA VAL A 146 15.85 -3.68 -5.94
C VAL A 146 14.50 -3.97 -6.55
N TYR A 147 13.68 -2.93 -6.83
CA TYR A 147 12.38 -3.09 -7.48
C TYR A 147 12.48 -3.85 -8.81
N ILE A 148 13.41 -3.47 -9.69
CA ILE A 148 13.59 -4.14 -10.98
C ILE A 148 13.87 -5.64 -10.78
N ASN A 149 14.78 -6.00 -9.87
CA ASN A 149 15.12 -7.38 -9.60
C ASN A 149 13.93 -8.17 -9.03
N VAL A 150 13.17 -7.57 -8.12
CA VAL A 150 11.98 -8.18 -7.52
C VAL A 150 10.88 -8.38 -8.55
N VAL A 151 10.64 -7.38 -9.42
CA VAL A 151 9.63 -7.49 -10.48
C VAL A 151 10.03 -8.54 -11.52
N ASP A 152 11.31 -8.64 -11.85
CA ASP A 152 11.81 -9.69 -12.75
C ASP A 152 11.63 -11.08 -12.13
N GLU A 153 11.88 -11.25 -10.84
CA GLU A 153 11.56 -12.49 -10.13
C GLU A 153 10.07 -12.82 -10.21
N ILE A 154 9.19 -11.85 -9.89
CA ILE A 154 7.74 -12.02 -9.92
C ILE A 154 7.27 -12.44 -11.32
N ARG A 155 7.73 -11.77 -12.35
CA ARG A 155 7.33 -12.03 -13.75
C ARG A 155 7.79 -13.39 -14.27
N ASN A 156 8.93 -13.87 -13.79
CA ASN A 156 9.49 -15.16 -14.17
C ASN A 156 9.00 -16.33 -13.28
N THR A 157 8.26 -16.03 -12.22
CA THR A 157 7.67 -17.03 -11.32
C THR A 157 6.24 -17.34 -11.75
N ARG A 158 5.87 -18.63 -11.77
CA ARG A 158 4.49 -19.03 -12.04
C ARG A 158 3.56 -18.49 -10.96
N GLU A 159 2.35 -18.11 -11.34
CA GLU A 159 1.38 -17.48 -10.45
C GLU A 159 1.05 -18.32 -9.20
N ASP A 160 0.95 -19.64 -9.37
CA ASP A 160 0.74 -20.61 -8.30
C ASP A 160 1.94 -20.84 -7.36
N SER A 161 3.09 -20.31 -7.73
CA SER A 161 4.37 -20.44 -7.02
C SER A 161 4.91 -19.10 -6.49
N LEU A 162 4.12 -18.03 -6.64
CA LEU A 162 4.48 -16.74 -6.08
C LEU A 162 4.51 -16.80 -4.55
N ARG A 163 5.50 -16.14 -3.97
CA ARG A 163 5.55 -15.90 -2.52
C ARG A 163 4.47 -14.88 -2.12
N GLU A 164 4.23 -14.75 -0.83
CA GLU A 164 3.38 -13.69 -0.30
C GLU A 164 3.91 -12.30 -0.71
N TYR A 165 2.99 -11.37 -0.99
CA TYR A 165 3.37 -9.99 -1.38
C TYR A 165 4.31 -9.33 -0.36
N SER A 166 4.10 -9.61 0.93
CA SER A 166 4.95 -9.12 2.03
C SER A 166 6.41 -9.51 1.88
N ASP A 167 6.71 -10.70 1.32
CA ASP A 167 8.08 -11.17 1.14
C ASP A 167 8.83 -10.37 0.07
N TYR A 168 8.11 -9.94 -0.96
CA TYR A 168 8.64 -9.04 -1.98
C TYR A 168 8.79 -7.62 -1.46
N LYS A 169 7.75 -7.11 -0.79
CA LYS A 169 7.74 -5.78 -0.19
C LYS A 169 8.91 -5.57 0.76
N ASN A 170 9.20 -6.55 1.62
CA ASN A 170 10.26 -6.47 2.62
C ASN A 170 11.68 -6.43 2.04
N GLN A 171 11.85 -6.69 0.74
CA GLN A 171 13.12 -6.55 0.06
C GLN A 171 13.41 -5.10 -0.35
N ILE A 172 12.36 -4.30 -0.51
CA ILE A 172 12.49 -2.89 -0.91
C ILE A 172 13.04 -2.07 0.28
N PRO A 173 14.11 -1.31 0.09
CA PRO A 173 14.63 -0.43 1.14
C PRO A 173 13.57 0.56 1.62
N SER A 174 13.30 0.59 2.92
CA SER A 174 12.40 1.58 3.52
C SER A 174 13.06 2.95 3.66
N PRO A 175 12.30 4.06 3.63
CA PRO A 175 12.84 5.40 3.84
C PRO A 175 13.58 5.51 5.18
N GLN A 176 14.71 6.20 5.16
CA GLN A 176 15.46 6.54 6.37
C GLN A 176 15.12 7.97 6.75
N LYS A 177 14.69 8.19 7.99
CA LYS A 177 14.50 9.56 8.49
C LYS A 177 15.82 10.31 8.43
N ALA A 178 15.79 11.54 7.89
CA ALA A 178 16.92 12.44 8.01
C ALA A 178 17.28 12.58 9.50
N LEU A 179 18.53 12.33 9.84
CA LEU A 179 19.02 12.68 11.17
C LEU A 179 19.01 14.21 11.23
N ILE A 180 18.12 14.75 12.03
CA ILE A 180 18.11 16.18 12.36
C ILE A 180 19.24 16.34 13.37
N ASP A 181 20.37 16.85 12.88
CA ASP A 181 21.49 17.30 13.73
C ASP A 181 21.15 18.63 14.40
#